data_585e62e2bec9346183149f0e7765dd29
#
_entry.id   585e62e2bec9346183149f0e7765dd29
#
_cell.length_a   1.000
_cell.length_b   1.000
_cell.length_c   1.000
_cell.angle_alpha   90.00
_cell.angle_beta   90.00
_cell.angle_gamma   90.00
#
_symmetry.space_group_name_H-M   'P 1'
#
loop_
_entity.id
_entity.type
_entity.pdbx_description
1 polymer ?
#
loop_
_entity_poly.entity_id
_entity_poly.type
_entity_poly.pdbx_seq_one_letter_code
_entity_poly.pdbx_strand_id
1 'polypeptide(L)'
;MKPLHIIIVSIVVVVAGVSCRNHANELLNPNTAPYNTPLEQFEVVWNGINNGYAFWDIDPTDWDSVYTVYKPRFEELSNQTSVPTATLQNYYADMCSRLIDHHMAVVIRNPKPAADDTITTFVINPGNSEVRTRPYYHERFSDSLLLVCIDKLRSTALVDTMAYCNTPQGSILACNINGIAYLHLSKFMLTEALNNNDSSSQAIAKAYRLFYDLAVHADTLKGIILDQRGNVGGYVNDFDYVLAPFIDKPLTLGTTRRKEGLARYDYSVWIPFTIEPAAEHRVPDVPIVALADINSASMSELTTYAVTLLPNGCFVGERTYGAHGPLFSNFEINYSGTFGDKNLQKTLHYVYMSNDVFKPNDGNILEGKGFRPNHQVLFNSEKMNAGDDVQLNAAIDIILNNKFPTNP
;
A
#
# COMPACT_ATOMS: atom_id res chain seq x y z
N MET A 1 -28.15 -46.34 -35.45
CA MET A 1 -27.77 -44.99 -35.94
C MET A 1 -27.90 -43.86 -34.90
N LYS A 2 -28.23 -44.15 -33.65
CA LYS A 2 -28.40 -43.11 -32.62
C LYS A 2 -27.13 -42.73 -31.83
N PRO A 3 -26.10 -43.59 -31.60
CA PRO A 3 -24.95 -43.20 -30.79
C PRO A 3 -23.94 -42.28 -31.52
N LEU A 4 -23.84 -42.35 -32.85
CA LEU A 4 -22.86 -41.56 -33.60
C LEU A 4 -23.21 -40.07 -33.63
N HIS A 5 -24.49 -39.72 -33.69
CA HIS A 5 -24.94 -38.31 -33.67
C HIS A 5 -24.73 -37.64 -32.32
N ILE A 6 -24.87 -38.37 -31.20
CA ILE A 6 -24.66 -37.85 -29.85
C ILE A 6 -23.16 -37.54 -29.62
N ILE A 7 -22.26 -38.40 -30.13
CA ILE A 7 -20.81 -38.21 -30.02
C ILE A 7 -20.36 -36.97 -30.83
N ILE A 8 -20.90 -36.79 -32.05
CA ILE A 8 -20.54 -35.64 -32.90
C ILE A 8 -21.02 -34.32 -32.27
N VAL A 9 -22.25 -34.29 -31.73
CA VAL A 9 -22.78 -33.09 -31.04
C VAL A 9 -21.97 -32.78 -29.79
N SER A 10 -21.58 -33.78 -29.00
CA SER A 10 -20.76 -33.59 -27.80
C SER A 10 -19.36 -33.09 -28.14
N ILE A 11 -18.74 -33.57 -29.22
CA ILE A 11 -17.42 -33.11 -29.67
C ILE A 11 -17.50 -31.67 -30.20
N VAL A 12 -18.55 -31.34 -30.95
CA VAL A 12 -18.73 -29.95 -31.46
C VAL A 12 -18.96 -28.95 -30.32
N VAL A 13 -19.73 -29.33 -29.30
CA VAL A 13 -19.96 -28.47 -28.13
C VAL A 13 -18.67 -28.30 -27.32
N VAL A 14 -17.86 -29.33 -27.14
CA VAL A 14 -16.57 -29.25 -26.44
C VAL A 14 -15.56 -28.42 -27.24
N VAL A 15 -15.46 -28.58 -28.54
CA VAL A 15 -14.55 -27.79 -29.38
C VAL A 15 -14.98 -26.33 -29.46
N ALA A 16 -16.28 -26.04 -29.55
CA ALA A 16 -16.78 -24.66 -29.51
C ALA A 16 -16.56 -24.01 -28.14
N GLY A 17 -16.73 -24.74 -27.04
CA GLY A 17 -16.46 -24.25 -25.70
C GLY A 17 -14.99 -23.94 -25.45
N VAL A 18 -14.08 -24.77 -25.95
CA VAL A 18 -12.63 -24.53 -25.84
C VAL A 18 -12.18 -23.36 -26.75
N SER A 19 -12.74 -23.25 -27.96
CA SER A 19 -12.44 -22.17 -28.89
C SER A 19 -12.92 -20.79 -28.34
N CYS A 20 -14.14 -20.73 -27.79
CA CYS A 20 -14.63 -19.51 -27.15
C CYS A 20 -13.79 -19.09 -25.93
N ARG A 21 -13.30 -20.07 -25.16
CA ARG A 21 -12.47 -19.78 -23.97
C ARG A 21 -11.09 -19.24 -24.35
N ASN A 22 -10.47 -19.76 -25.40
CA ASN A 22 -9.18 -19.24 -25.88
C ASN A 22 -9.32 -17.83 -26.48
N HIS A 23 -10.36 -17.58 -27.25
CA HIS A 23 -10.62 -16.23 -27.79
C HIS A 23 -10.96 -15.20 -26.71
N ALA A 24 -11.71 -15.59 -25.69
CA ALA A 24 -12.00 -14.71 -24.55
C ALA A 24 -10.72 -14.33 -23.79
N ASN A 25 -9.78 -15.27 -23.62
CA ASN A 25 -8.50 -15.00 -22.96
C ASN A 25 -7.62 -14.01 -23.74
N GLU A 26 -7.59 -14.09 -25.07
CA GLU A 26 -6.85 -13.13 -25.92
C GLU A 26 -7.49 -11.74 -25.90
N LEU A 27 -8.82 -11.67 -25.95
CA LEU A 27 -9.57 -10.41 -25.91
C LEU A 27 -9.54 -9.70 -24.55
N LEU A 28 -9.36 -10.48 -23.45
CA LEU A 28 -9.41 -9.94 -22.09
C LEU A 28 -8.02 -9.69 -21.47
N ASN A 29 -6.93 -10.07 -22.17
CA ASN A 29 -5.59 -9.81 -21.65
C ASN A 29 -5.16 -8.36 -21.93
N PRO A 30 -5.16 -7.47 -20.94
CA PRO A 30 -4.82 -6.06 -21.13
C PRO A 30 -3.33 -5.82 -21.40
N ASN A 31 -2.49 -6.87 -21.36
CA ASN A 31 -1.05 -6.77 -21.65
C ASN A 31 -0.71 -6.97 -23.14
N THR A 32 -1.67 -7.40 -23.96
CA THR A 32 -1.41 -7.82 -25.37
C THR A 32 -1.98 -6.88 -26.43
N ALA A 33 -2.77 -5.88 -26.07
CA ALA A 33 -3.47 -5.07 -27.04
C ALA A 33 -2.60 -3.95 -27.63
N PRO A 34 -2.26 -3.98 -28.92
CA PRO A 34 -1.91 -2.77 -29.64
C PRO A 34 -3.19 -1.96 -29.85
N TYR A 35 -3.23 -0.74 -29.37
CA TYR A 35 -4.30 0.21 -29.66
C TYR A 35 -3.72 1.54 -30.11
N ASN A 36 -4.45 2.20 -31.01
CA ASN A 36 -4.06 3.44 -31.64
C ASN A 36 -5.10 4.55 -31.41
N THR A 37 -6.20 4.23 -30.75
CA THR A 37 -7.30 5.16 -30.52
C THR A 37 -7.66 5.26 -29.04
N PRO A 38 -8.21 6.40 -28.59
CA PRO A 38 -8.73 6.54 -27.22
C PRO A 38 -9.77 5.47 -26.84
N LEU A 39 -10.65 5.06 -27.78
CA LEU A 39 -11.67 4.04 -27.53
C LEU A 39 -11.04 2.67 -27.24
N GLU A 40 -10.12 2.22 -28.10
CA GLU A 40 -9.43 0.94 -27.88
C GLU A 40 -8.67 0.94 -26.55
N GLN A 41 -8.01 2.05 -26.18
CA GLN A 41 -7.35 2.22 -24.91
C GLN A 41 -8.34 2.14 -23.74
N PHE A 42 -9.47 2.85 -23.83
CA PHE A 42 -10.54 2.81 -22.84
C PHE A 42 -11.07 1.38 -22.62
N GLU A 43 -11.39 0.66 -23.72
CA GLU A 43 -11.91 -0.71 -23.66
C GLU A 43 -10.93 -1.65 -22.90
N VAL A 44 -9.64 -1.53 -23.19
CA VAL A 44 -8.61 -2.35 -22.54
C VAL A 44 -8.48 -2.01 -21.05
N VAL A 45 -8.42 -0.72 -20.71
CA VAL A 45 -8.28 -0.26 -19.31
C VAL A 45 -9.54 -0.59 -18.51
N TRP A 46 -10.74 -0.31 -19.08
CA TRP A 46 -12.00 -0.62 -18.42
C TRP A 46 -12.14 -2.12 -18.14
N ASN A 47 -11.87 -2.98 -19.15
CA ASN A 47 -11.93 -4.44 -19.00
C ASN A 47 -10.88 -4.97 -18.02
N GLY A 48 -9.64 -4.44 -18.04
CA GLY A 48 -8.60 -4.83 -17.12
C GLY A 48 -8.99 -4.56 -15.66
N ILE A 49 -9.54 -3.37 -15.39
CA ILE A 49 -10.08 -3.03 -14.06
C ILE A 49 -11.30 -3.88 -13.74
N ASN A 50 -12.26 -4.02 -14.68
CA ASN A 50 -13.46 -4.82 -14.49
C ASN A 50 -13.16 -6.25 -14.01
N ASN A 51 -12.15 -6.87 -14.60
CA ASN A 51 -11.84 -8.27 -14.32
C ASN A 51 -10.83 -8.44 -13.19
N GLY A 52 -9.91 -7.49 -13.04
CA GLY A 52 -8.75 -7.63 -12.14
C GLY A 52 -8.85 -6.91 -10.80
N TYR A 53 -9.83 -6.03 -10.61
CA TYR A 53 -9.99 -5.24 -9.38
C TYR A 53 -10.46 -6.08 -8.20
N ALA A 54 -9.77 -5.97 -7.07
CA ALA A 54 -9.97 -6.86 -5.93
C ALA A 54 -11.19 -6.54 -5.07
N PHE A 55 -11.74 -5.31 -5.13
CA PHE A 55 -12.71 -4.82 -4.16
C PHE A 55 -14.16 -4.75 -4.66
N TRP A 56 -14.51 -5.37 -5.79
CA TRP A 56 -15.85 -5.26 -6.38
C TRP A 56 -17.02 -5.65 -5.47
N ASP A 57 -16.80 -6.51 -4.50
CA ASP A 57 -17.84 -6.95 -3.56
C ASP A 57 -18.11 -5.93 -2.43
N ILE A 58 -17.24 -4.93 -2.27
CA ILE A 58 -17.37 -3.89 -1.24
C ILE A 58 -17.30 -2.46 -1.79
N ASP A 59 -16.82 -2.28 -3.02
CA ASP A 59 -16.76 -0.98 -3.69
C ASP A 59 -18.16 -0.60 -4.20
N PRO A 60 -18.72 0.55 -3.82
CA PRO A 60 -20.05 0.97 -4.24
C PRO A 60 -20.11 1.47 -5.69
N THR A 61 -19.00 1.50 -6.42
CA THR A 61 -18.93 2.04 -7.78
C THR A 61 -19.67 1.14 -8.76
N ASP A 62 -20.68 1.68 -9.45
CA ASP A 62 -21.33 1.00 -10.57
C ASP A 62 -20.45 1.10 -11.83
N TRP A 63 -19.54 0.13 -11.99
CA TRP A 63 -18.58 0.11 -13.07
C TRP A 63 -19.21 -0.10 -14.45
N ASP A 64 -20.37 -0.75 -14.52
CA ASP A 64 -21.12 -0.93 -15.78
C ASP A 64 -21.76 0.38 -16.23
N SER A 65 -22.25 1.19 -15.30
CA SER A 65 -22.68 2.56 -15.58
C SER A 65 -21.53 3.43 -16.06
N VAL A 66 -20.31 3.29 -15.52
CA VAL A 66 -19.11 3.96 -16.02
C VAL A 66 -18.87 3.60 -17.49
N TYR A 67 -18.95 2.32 -17.86
CA TYR A 67 -18.81 1.92 -19.27
C TYR A 67 -19.84 2.60 -20.17
N THR A 68 -21.09 2.54 -19.77
CA THR A 68 -22.22 3.08 -20.55
C THR A 68 -22.09 4.59 -20.78
N VAL A 69 -21.59 5.32 -19.78
CA VAL A 69 -21.42 6.79 -19.85
C VAL A 69 -20.19 7.17 -20.67
N TYR A 70 -19.08 6.43 -20.50
CA TYR A 70 -17.80 6.88 -21.08
C TYR A 70 -17.53 6.32 -22.46
N LYS A 71 -18.02 5.14 -22.81
CA LYS A 71 -17.81 4.58 -24.17
C LYS A 71 -18.16 5.54 -25.30
N PRO A 72 -19.35 6.17 -25.35
CA PRO A 72 -19.69 7.11 -26.41
C PRO A 72 -18.75 8.34 -26.47
N ARG A 73 -18.27 8.80 -25.31
CA ARG A 73 -17.33 9.92 -25.21
C ARG A 73 -15.97 9.56 -25.80
N PHE A 74 -15.47 8.34 -25.54
CA PHE A 74 -14.22 7.85 -26.12
C PHE A 74 -14.36 7.53 -27.61
N GLU A 75 -15.55 7.10 -28.07
CA GLU A 75 -15.85 6.98 -29.50
C GLU A 75 -15.76 8.34 -30.22
N GLU A 76 -16.31 9.40 -29.65
CA GLU A 76 -16.20 10.75 -30.17
C GLU A 76 -14.75 11.23 -30.25
N LEU A 77 -13.96 11.02 -29.19
CA LEU A 77 -12.52 11.35 -29.19
C LEU A 77 -11.76 10.56 -30.26
N SER A 78 -12.12 9.31 -30.49
CA SER A 78 -11.44 8.45 -31.46
C SER A 78 -11.64 8.88 -32.91
N ASN A 79 -12.74 9.59 -33.19
CA ASN A 79 -13.03 10.18 -34.50
C ASN A 79 -12.26 11.48 -34.77
N GLN A 80 -11.61 12.06 -33.75
CA GLN A 80 -10.80 13.27 -33.91
C GLN A 80 -9.40 12.93 -34.44
N THR A 81 -8.79 13.87 -35.17
CA THR A 81 -7.41 13.72 -35.67
C THR A 81 -6.40 13.76 -34.52
N SER A 82 -6.66 14.59 -33.53
CA SER A 82 -5.87 14.70 -32.28
C SER A 82 -6.78 15.02 -31.10
N VAL A 83 -6.36 14.65 -29.90
CA VAL A 83 -7.11 14.81 -28.66
C VAL A 83 -6.24 15.52 -27.64
N PRO A 84 -6.70 16.64 -27.04
CA PRO A 84 -5.97 17.28 -25.95
C PRO A 84 -5.79 16.30 -24.78
N THR A 85 -4.57 16.13 -24.29
CA THR A 85 -4.25 15.19 -23.19
C THR A 85 -5.03 15.51 -21.93
N ALA A 86 -5.29 16.78 -21.63
CA ALA A 86 -6.12 17.21 -20.51
C ALA A 86 -7.56 16.67 -20.58
N THR A 87 -8.16 16.57 -21.78
CA THR A 87 -9.50 15.99 -21.95
C THR A 87 -9.51 14.50 -21.58
N LEU A 88 -8.52 13.77 -22.08
CA LEU A 88 -8.37 12.34 -21.79
C LEU A 88 -8.12 12.12 -20.30
N GLN A 89 -7.25 12.93 -19.68
CA GLN A 89 -6.96 12.91 -18.25
C GLN A 89 -8.23 13.11 -17.41
N ASN A 90 -9.05 14.10 -17.76
CA ASN A 90 -10.29 14.38 -17.03
C ASN A 90 -11.27 13.20 -17.10
N TYR A 91 -11.38 12.53 -18.25
CA TYR A 91 -12.26 11.37 -18.38
C TYR A 91 -11.80 10.20 -17.51
N TYR A 92 -10.51 9.85 -17.54
CA TYR A 92 -9.98 8.80 -16.67
C TYR A 92 -10.04 9.17 -15.18
N ALA A 93 -9.81 10.43 -14.84
CA ALA A 93 -9.92 10.90 -13.45
C ALA A 93 -11.35 10.74 -12.92
N ASP A 94 -12.34 11.13 -13.70
CA ASP A 94 -13.76 11.02 -13.29
C ASP A 94 -14.21 9.54 -13.22
N MET A 95 -13.82 8.71 -14.21
CA MET A 95 -14.08 7.26 -14.20
C MET A 95 -13.60 6.58 -12.92
N CYS A 96 -12.39 6.89 -12.48
CA CYS A 96 -11.75 6.21 -11.35
C CYS A 96 -12.02 6.90 -9.99
N SER A 97 -12.67 8.05 -9.96
CA SER A 97 -12.77 8.93 -8.79
C SER A 97 -13.39 8.31 -7.55
N ARG A 98 -14.17 7.25 -7.70
CA ARG A 98 -14.90 6.60 -6.61
C ARG A 98 -14.31 5.24 -6.20
N LEU A 99 -13.31 4.74 -6.94
CA LEU A 99 -12.68 3.47 -6.62
C LEU A 99 -11.93 3.57 -5.28
N ILE A 100 -12.14 2.57 -4.42
CA ILE A 100 -11.65 2.59 -3.03
C ILE A 100 -10.23 2.06 -2.87
N ASP A 101 -9.64 1.47 -3.91
CA ASP A 101 -8.24 1.00 -3.87
C ASP A 101 -7.28 2.19 -3.81
N HIS A 102 -6.78 2.48 -2.64
CA HIS A 102 -5.82 3.57 -2.46
C HIS A 102 -4.39 3.25 -2.94
N HIS A 103 -4.10 2.00 -3.30
CA HIS A 103 -2.88 1.68 -4.05
C HIS A 103 -3.00 2.05 -5.53
N MET A 104 -4.24 2.23 -6.04
CA MET A 104 -4.45 2.37 -7.48
C MET A 104 -3.73 3.58 -8.07
N ALA A 105 -3.00 3.31 -9.15
CA ALA A 105 -2.46 4.33 -10.04
C ALA A 105 -2.70 3.91 -11.49
N VAL A 106 -3.40 4.75 -12.25
CA VAL A 106 -3.67 4.54 -13.68
C VAL A 106 -2.79 5.49 -14.46
N VAL A 107 -1.77 4.96 -15.12
CA VAL A 107 -0.82 5.71 -15.96
C VAL A 107 -1.25 5.55 -17.40
N ILE A 108 -1.48 6.65 -18.08
CA ILE A 108 -1.97 6.70 -19.47
C ILE A 108 -1.04 7.57 -20.29
N ARG A 109 -0.63 7.06 -21.45
CA ARG A 109 -0.08 7.88 -22.53
C ARG A 109 -1.17 8.09 -23.58
N ASN A 110 -1.41 9.34 -23.95
CA ASN A 110 -2.37 9.70 -24.98
C ASN A 110 -1.96 9.09 -26.35
N PRO A 111 -2.81 8.28 -27.00
CA PRO A 111 -2.49 7.68 -28.31
C PRO A 111 -2.53 8.68 -29.47
N LYS A 112 -3.23 9.81 -29.31
CA LYS A 112 -3.40 10.85 -30.35
C LYS A 112 -3.23 12.26 -29.77
N PRO A 113 -2.06 12.64 -29.22
CA PRO A 113 -1.91 13.94 -28.57
C PRO A 113 -2.07 15.10 -29.56
N ALA A 114 -2.56 16.23 -29.05
CA ALA A 114 -2.57 17.48 -29.82
C ALA A 114 -1.12 17.98 -30.02
N ALA A 115 -0.91 18.74 -31.11
CA ALA A 115 0.44 19.18 -31.49
C ALA A 115 1.09 20.14 -30.47
N ASP A 116 0.28 20.82 -29.67
CA ASP A 116 0.68 21.73 -28.59
C ASP A 116 0.76 21.08 -27.21
N ASP A 117 0.42 19.80 -27.09
CA ASP A 117 0.57 19.05 -25.83
C ASP A 117 2.06 18.89 -25.47
N THR A 118 2.49 19.56 -24.44
CA THR A 118 3.86 19.40 -23.88
C THR A 118 3.98 18.15 -23.01
N ILE A 119 2.87 17.67 -22.44
CA ILE A 119 2.77 16.47 -21.61
C ILE A 119 1.74 15.54 -22.25
N THR A 120 2.17 14.35 -22.66
CA THR A 120 1.32 13.34 -23.31
C THR A 120 1.03 12.13 -22.41
N THR A 121 1.61 12.10 -21.21
CA THR A 121 1.43 11.03 -20.22
C THR A 121 0.95 11.64 -18.91
N PHE A 122 -0.05 11.01 -18.28
CA PHE A 122 -0.59 11.44 -16.99
C PHE A 122 -0.83 10.24 -16.06
N VAL A 123 -0.99 10.54 -14.77
CA VAL A 123 -1.27 9.57 -13.72
C VAL A 123 -2.55 9.97 -13.00
N ILE A 124 -3.45 9.01 -12.83
CA ILE A 124 -4.64 9.11 -11.98
C ILE A 124 -4.42 8.25 -10.75
N ASN A 125 -4.55 8.83 -9.58
CA ASN A 125 -4.47 8.14 -8.29
C ASN A 125 -5.68 8.52 -7.43
N PRO A 126 -6.74 7.70 -7.41
CA PRO A 126 -7.96 8.00 -6.66
C PRO A 126 -7.71 8.17 -5.17
N GLY A 127 -6.91 7.29 -4.56
CA GLY A 127 -6.58 7.33 -3.14
C GLY A 127 -5.86 8.62 -2.73
N ASN A 128 -4.87 9.05 -3.50
CA ASN A 128 -4.18 10.31 -3.22
C ASN A 128 -5.13 11.52 -3.34
N SER A 129 -6.04 11.48 -4.29
CA SER A 129 -7.05 12.53 -4.46
C SER A 129 -8.00 12.60 -3.26
N GLU A 130 -8.46 11.45 -2.74
CA GLU A 130 -9.32 11.39 -1.54
C GLU A 130 -8.58 11.87 -0.29
N VAL A 131 -7.38 11.34 -0.04
CA VAL A 131 -6.59 11.67 1.15
C VAL A 131 -6.32 13.16 1.25
N ARG A 132 -6.07 13.84 0.12
CA ARG A 132 -5.87 15.31 0.08
C ARG A 132 -7.10 16.11 0.47
N THR A 133 -8.30 15.53 0.45
CA THR A 133 -9.53 16.21 0.89
C THR A 133 -9.76 16.14 2.40
N ARG A 134 -8.99 15.34 3.15
CA ARG A 134 -9.17 15.19 4.60
C ARG A 134 -8.80 16.48 5.35
N PRO A 135 -9.58 16.90 6.33
CA PRO A 135 -9.37 18.20 7.01
C PRO A 135 -8.00 18.37 7.69
N TYR A 136 -7.32 17.27 8.02
CA TYR A 136 -6.02 17.23 8.65
C TYR A 136 -4.91 16.81 7.68
N TYR A 137 -5.17 16.87 6.35
CA TYR A 137 -4.15 16.56 5.36
C TYR A 137 -2.93 17.47 5.52
N HIS A 138 -1.78 16.85 5.44
CA HIS A 138 -0.49 17.53 5.32
C HIS A 138 0.41 16.76 4.34
N GLU A 139 1.31 17.44 3.70
CA GLU A 139 2.34 16.80 2.89
C GLU A 139 3.27 15.97 3.79
N ARG A 140 3.86 14.93 3.23
CA ARG A 140 4.84 14.11 3.93
C ARG A 140 5.99 14.99 4.41
N PHE A 141 6.31 14.94 5.68
CA PHE A 141 7.47 15.65 6.20
C PHE A 141 8.78 14.98 5.79
N SER A 142 9.87 15.76 5.72
CA SER A 142 11.19 15.24 5.36
C SER A 142 11.90 14.64 6.56
N ASP A 143 12.80 13.70 6.32
CA ASP A 143 13.72 13.19 7.33
C ASP A 143 14.52 14.30 8.01
N SER A 144 14.82 15.40 7.30
CA SER A 144 15.52 16.54 7.87
C SER A 144 14.76 17.17 9.03
N LEU A 145 13.42 17.24 8.96
CA LEU A 145 12.60 17.75 10.06
C LEU A 145 12.61 16.80 11.25
N LEU A 146 12.55 15.49 10.99
CA LEU A 146 12.65 14.48 12.05
C LEU A 146 14.01 14.58 12.76
N LEU A 147 15.10 14.73 12.00
CA LEU A 147 16.45 14.87 12.55
C LEU A 147 16.57 16.13 13.42
N VAL A 148 15.97 17.26 13.03
CA VAL A 148 15.93 18.48 13.87
C VAL A 148 15.27 18.20 15.23
N CYS A 149 14.18 17.46 15.26
CA CYS A 149 13.49 17.09 16.51
C CYS A 149 14.35 16.14 17.37
N ILE A 150 14.99 15.15 16.76
CA ILE A 150 15.87 14.21 17.47
C ILE A 150 17.14 14.92 18.00
N ASP A 151 17.74 15.81 17.22
CA ASP A 151 18.91 16.61 17.67
C ASP A 151 18.54 17.53 18.84
N LYS A 152 17.32 18.07 18.87
CA LYS A 152 16.84 18.84 20.03
C LYS A 152 16.70 17.95 21.28
N LEU A 153 16.16 16.75 21.16
CA LEU A 153 16.13 15.78 22.27
C LEU A 153 17.54 15.40 22.72
N ARG A 154 18.47 15.25 21.77
CA ARG A 154 19.90 14.99 22.05
C ARG A 154 20.55 16.15 22.80
N SER A 155 20.25 17.40 22.47
CA SER A 155 20.77 18.59 23.15
C SER A 155 20.34 18.66 24.63
N THR A 156 19.25 18.02 25.00
CA THR A 156 18.75 17.90 26.38
C THR A 156 19.15 16.56 27.04
N ALA A 157 20.12 15.83 26.47
CA ALA A 157 20.62 14.55 26.95
C ALA A 157 19.54 13.42 27.02
N LEU A 158 18.43 13.57 26.31
CA LEU A 158 17.41 12.52 26.20
C LEU A 158 17.78 11.46 25.15
N VAL A 159 18.62 11.79 24.18
CA VAL A 159 19.15 10.86 23.17
C VAL A 159 20.65 10.70 23.38
N ASP A 160 21.11 9.49 23.68
CA ASP A 160 22.53 9.16 23.91
C ASP A 160 23.19 8.43 22.74
N THR A 161 22.45 7.58 22.07
CA THR A 161 22.94 6.75 20.96
C THR A 161 22.00 6.86 19.77
N MET A 162 22.58 7.05 18.56
CA MET A 162 21.83 7.23 17.32
C MET A 162 22.59 6.68 16.12
N ALA A 163 21.86 6.08 15.19
CA ALA A 163 22.33 5.74 13.85
C ALA A 163 21.28 6.17 12.81
N TYR A 164 21.73 6.87 11.79
CA TYR A 164 20.91 7.33 10.68
C TYR A 164 21.61 7.07 9.35
N CYS A 165 20.87 6.64 8.35
CA CYS A 165 21.30 6.71 6.97
C CYS A 165 20.14 6.98 6.04
N ASN A 166 20.43 7.62 4.92
CA ASN A 166 19.51 7.82 3.81
C ASN A 166 20.17 7.27 2.53
N THR A 167 19.48 6.39 1.85
CA THR A 167 19.95 5.63 0.70
C THR A 167 18.88 5.66 -0.42
N PRO A 168 19.23 5.24 -1.65
CA PRO A 168 18.23 5.09 -2.71
C PRO A 168 17.11 4.09 -2.37
N GLN A 169 17.34 3.13 -1.45
CA GLN A 169 16.34 2.17 -1.00
C GLN A 169 15.37 2.81 0.00
N GLY A 170 15.80 3.83 0.74
CA GLY A 170 15.04 4.52 1.78
C GLY A 170 15.93 4.98 2.94
N SER A 171 15.33 5.60 3.93
CA SER A 171 16.02 6.06 5.14
C SER A 171 15.61 5.25 6.36
N ILE A 172 16.56 5.13 7.30
CA ILE A 172 16.38 4.53 8.62
C ILE A 172 17.01 5.40 9.68
N LEU A 173 16.30 5.60 10.77
CA LEU A 173 16.80 6.24 11.99
C LEU A 173 16.51 5.33 13.18
N ALA A 174 17.55 4.97 13.91
CA ALA A 174 17.47 4.23 15.17
C ALA A 174 18.15 5.02 16.27
N CYS A 175 17.53 5.13 17.44
CA CYS A 175 18.14 5.80 18.58
C CYS A 175 17.59 5.30 19.92
N ASN A 176 18.35 5.58 21.00
CA ASN A 176 17.89 5.43 22.38
C ASN A 176 17.37 6.78 22.89
N ILE A 177 16.07 6.84 23.21
CA ILE A 177 15.45 8.01 23.82
C ILE A 177 15.17 7.72 25.30
N ASN A 178 16.11 8.01 26.19
CA ASN A 178 15.97 7.81 27.63
C ASN A 178 15.53 6.36 28.01
N GLY A 179 16.08 5.35 27.35
CA GLY A 179 15.74 3.95 27.53
C GLY A 179 14.61 3.45 26.62
N ILE A 180 14.11 4.27 25.70
CA ILE A 180 13.14 3.88 24.68
C ILE A 180 13.91 3.52 23.40
N ALA A 181 13.71 2.31 22.88
CA ALA A 181 14.21 1.91 21.58
C ALA A 181 13.32 2.51 20.48
N TYR A 182 13.86 3.45 19.73
CA TYR A 182 13.15 4.15 18.65
C TYR A 182 13.64 3.68 17.29
N LEU A 183 12.69 3.39 16.39
CA LEU A 183 12.95 3.07 15.00
C LEU A 183 12.02 3.87 14.08
N HIS A 184 12.59 4.64 13.15
CA HIS A 184 11.88 5.20 12.01
C HIS A 184 12.39 4.58 10.72
N LEU A 185 11.46 4.21 9.85
CA LEU A 185 11.69 3.72 8.50
C LEU A 185 10.86 4.55 7.53
N SER A 186 11.50 5.14 6.52
CA SER A 186 10.76 5.84 5.47
C SER A 186 10.06 4.89 4.48
N LYS A 187 10.48 3.61 4.48
CA LYS A 187 9.96 2.52 3.68
C LYS A 187 10.37 1.18 4.32
N PHE A 188 9.54 0.16 4.18
CA PHE A 188 9.90 -1.20 4.55
C PHE A 188 10.85 -1.80 3.51
N MET A 189 12.13 -2.01 3.91
CA MET A 189 13.26 -2.38 3.05
C MET A 189 14.25 -3.32 3.73
N LEU A 190 13.97 -3.74 4.97
CA LEU A 190 14.91 -4.52 5.78
C LEU A 190 15.20 -5.88 5.18
N THR A 191 14.17 -6.56 4.65
CA THR A 191 14.32 -7.84 3.94
C THR A 191 15.32 -7.74 2.80
N GLU A 192 15.25 -6.70 1.98
CA GLU A 192 16.18 -6.48 0.89
C GLU A 192 17.57 -6.13 1.42
N ALA A 193 17.64 -5.14 2.33
CA ALA A 193 18.92 -4.62 2.82
C ALA A 193 19.71 -5.65 3.64
N LEU A 194 19.06 -6.49 4.45
CA LEU A 194 19.77 -7.49 5.27
C LEU A 194 20.23 -8.70 4.47
N ASN A 195 19.69 -8.93 3.28
CA ASN A 195 20.09 -9.99 2.37
C ASN A 195 21.14 -9.56 1.31
N ASN A 196 21.48 -8.27 1.27
CA ASN A 196 22.46 -7.70 0.34
C ASN A 196 23.71 -7.20 1.06
N ASN A 197 24.84 -7.08 0.30
CA ASN A 197 26.14 -6.68 0.86
C ASN A 197 26.69 -5.36 0.26
N ASP A 198 25.89 -4.61 -0.49
CA ASP A 198 26.30 -3.29 -0.99
C ASP A 198 26.38 -2.26 0.16
N SER A 199 27.02 -1.13 -0.11
CA SER A 199 27.28 -0.10 0.90
C SER A 199 26.01 0.48 1.52
N SER A 200 24.93 0.64 0.74
CA SER A 200 23.64 1.13 1.20
C SER A 200 23.00 0.12 2.15
N SER A 201 22.98 -1.13 1.76
CA SER A 201 22.47 -2.25 2.56
C SER A 201 23.21 -2.41 3.88
N GLN A 202 24.54 -2.29 3.86
CA GLN A 202 25.34 -2.32 5.09
C GLN A 202 25.04 -1.14 6.04
N ALA A 203 24.81 0.06 5.50
CA ALA A 203 24.44 1.23 6.31
C ALA A 203 23.07 1.05 6.98
N ILE A 204 22.07 0.54 6.24
CA ILE A 204 20.75 0.20 6.78
C ILE A 204 20.87 -0.90 7.85
N ALA A 205 21.62 -1.97 7.58
CA ALA A 205 21.83 -3.07 8.52
C ALA A 205 22.49 -2.60 9.82
N LYS A 206 23.44 -1.65 9.76
CA LYS A 206 24.07 -1.07 10.93
C LYS A 206 23.07 -0.30 11.80
N ALA A 207 22.22 0.52 11.20
CA ALA A 207 21.20 1.27 11.95
C ALA A 207 20.13 0.34 12.52
N TYR A 208 19.69 -0.67 11.76
CA TYR A 208 18.74 -1.66 12.27
C TYR A 208 19.31 -2.47 13.44
N ARG A 209 20.60 -2.89 13.40
CA ARG A 209 21.24 -3.59 14.51
C ARG A 209 21.23 -2.77 15.79
N LEU A 210 21.47 -1.46 15.72
CA LEU A 210 21.37 -0.60 16.90
C LEU A 210 19.96 -0.67 17.52
N PHE A 211 18.90 -0.56 16.69
CA PHE A 211 17.53 -0.72 17.18
C PHE A 211 17.30 -2.09 17.82
N TYR A 212 17.73 -3.15 17.14
CA TYR A 212 17.56 -4.52 17.60
C TYR A 212 18.26 -4.73 18.96
N ASP A 213 19.51 -4.28 19.10
CA ASP A 213 20.26 -4.37 20.35
C ASP A 213 19.56 -3.62 21.48
N LEU A 214 19.01 -2.44 21.22
CA LEU A 214 18.26 -1.67 22.19
C LEU A 214 16.94 -2.32 22.58
N ALA A 215 16.22 -2.91 21.64
CA ALA A 215 14.89 -3.45 21.85
C ALA A 215 14.91 -4.88 22.43
N VAL A 216 15.89 -5.71 22.02
CA VAL A 216 15.95 -7.13 22.39
C VAL A 216 16.96 -7.41 23.50
N HIS A 217 18.13 -6.75 23.46
CA HIS A 217 19.26 -7.09 24.35
C HIS A 217 19.46 -6.13 25.52
N ALA A 218 18.91 -4.90 25.50
CA ALA A 218 19.12 -3.95 26.60
C ALA A 218 18.37 -4.34 27.88
N ASP A 219 19.07 -4.32 29.03
CA ASP A 219 18.50 -4.65 30.34
C ASP A 219 17.54 -3.57 30.87
N THR A 220 17.67 -2.33 30.38
CA THR A 220 16.94 -1.15 30.89
C THR A 220 15.91 -0.59 29.92
N LEU A 221 15.36 -1.44 29.08
CA LEU A 221 14.31 -1.05 28.10
C LEU A 221 13.07 -0.54 28.85
N LYS A 222 12.60 0.67 28.49
CA LYS A 222 11.37 1.29 29.04
C LYS A 222 10.21 1.24 28.06
N GLY A 223 10.47 1.09 26.76
CA GLY A 223 9.48 1.01 25.71
C GLY A 223 10.09 0.95 24.32
N ILE A 224 9.24 0.71 23.36
CA ILE A 224 9.60 0.67 21.91
C ILE A 224 8.71 1.67 21.18
N ILE A 225 9.30 2.46 20.30
CA ILE A 225 8.56 3.30 19.34
C ILE A 225 8.91 2.85 17.93
N LEU A 226 7.88 2.41 17.19
CA LEU A 226 7.94 2.12 15.76
C LEU A 226 7.30 3.30 15.02
N ASP A 227 8.13 4.20 14.51
CA ASP A 227 7.66 5.39 13.80
C ASP A 227 7.46 5.11 12.31
N GLN A 228 6.19 4.98 11.94
CA GLN A 228 5.71 4.67 10.59
C GLN A 228 5.23 5.93 9.84
N ARG A 229 5.39 7.13 10.41
CA ARG A 229 4.91 8.36 9.79
C ARG A 229 5.64 8.62 8.47
N GLY A 230 4.87 8.95 7.44
CA GLY A 230 5.41 9.14 6.10
C GLY A 230 5.93 7.87 5.42
N ASN A 231 5.81 6.71 6.03
CA ASN A 231 6.25 5.43 5.46
C ASN A 231 5.22 4.88 4.46
N VAL A 232 5.62 4.74 3.21
CA VAL A 232 4.74 4.31 2.11
C VAL A 232 4.55 2.78 2.03
N GLY A 233 5.06 2.02 2.99
CA GLY A 233 5.01 0.56 2.99
C GLY A 233 6.26 -0.08 2.37
N GLY A 234 6.13 -1.28 1.86
CA GLY A 234 7.22 -2.06 1.26
C GLY A 234 7.08 -3.55 1.48
N TYR A 235 8.16 -4.24 1.82
CA TYR A 235 8.19 -5.70 1.93
C TYR A 235 7.41 -6.22 3.15
N VAL A 236 6.44 -7.12 2.91
CA VAL A 236 5.65 -7.74 3.99
C VAL A 236 6.52 -8.60 4.92
N ASN A 237 7.59 -9.19 4.41
CA ASN A 237 8.54 -9.98 5.20
C ASN A 237 9.33 -9.14 6.21
N ASP A 238 9.23 -7.81 6.16
CA ASP A 238 9.84 -6.95 7.17
C ASP A 238 9.17 -7.10 8.55
N PHE A 239 7.99 -7.77 8.64
CA PHE A 239 7.45 -8.22 9.93
C PHE A 239 8.44 -9.08 10.72
N ASP A 240 9.27 -9.87 10.05
CA ASP A 240 10.31 -10.71 10.67
C ASP A 240 11.33 -9.88 11.48
N TYR A 241 11.45 -8.60 11.17
CA TYR A 241 12.40 -7.68 11.79
C TYR A 241 11.75 -6.67 12.75
N VAL A 242 10.55 -6.20 12.44
CA VAL A 242 9.95 -5.10 13.19
C VAL A 242 8.91 -5.53 14.23
N LEU A 243 8.40 -6.76 14.16
CA LEU A 243 7.36 -7.25 15.04
C LEU A 243 7.58 -8.67 15.56
N ALA A 244 8.01 -9.61 14.71
CA ALA A 244 8.28 -10.99 15.10
C ALA A 244 9.26 -11.16 16.29
N PRO A 245 10.27 -10.27 16.48
CA PRO A 245 11.12 -10.30 17.67
C PRO A 245 10.41 -9.98 18.99
N PHE A 246 9.19 -9.46 18.97
CA PHE A 246 8.47 -8.98 20.16
C PHE A 246 7.25 -9.82 20.52
N ILE A 247 7.04 -10.94 19.86
CA ILE A 247 5.94 -11.89 20.12
C ILE A 247 6.48 -13.29 20.42
N ASP A 248 5.77 -14.04 21.26
CA ASP A 248 6.10 -15.44 21.63
C ASP A 248 5.12 -16.47 21.01
N LYS A 249 4.08 -15.99 20.36
CA LYS A 249 3.03 -16.79 19.72
C LYS A 249 2.64 -16.18 18.39
N PRO A 250 2.15 -16.99 17.44
CA PRO A 250 1.61 -16.48 16.19
C PRO A 250 0.57 -15.37 16.41
N LEU A 251 0.77 -14.23 15.78
CA LEU A 251 -0.13 -13.07 15.83
C LEU A 251 -0.94 -13.02 14.53
N THR A 252 -2.21 -13.43 14.60
CA THR A 252 -3.11 -13.33 13.45
C THR A 252 -3.69 -11.92 13.38
N LEU A 253 -3.43 -11.22 12.26
CA LEU A 253 -3.93 -9.87 12.01
C LEU A 253 -5.37 -9.89 11.46
N GLY A 254 -5.74 -10.96 10.80
CA GLY A 254 -7.01 -11.10 10.11
C GLY A 254 -6.95 -12.17 9.04
N THR A 255 -7.63 -11.94 7.94
CA THR A 255 -7.62 -12.83 6.79
C THR A 255 -7.39 -12.05 5.50
N THR A 256 -6.81 -12.71 4.51
CA THR A 256 -6.70 -12.20 3.15
C THR A 256 -7.41 -13.14 2.18
N ARG A 257 -7.90 -12.61 1.08
CA ARG A 257 -8.29 -13.38 -0.09
C ARG A 257 -7.83 -12.70 -1.35
N ARG A 258 -7.52 -13.48 -2.35
CA ARG A 258 -7.05 -13.02 -3.65
C ARG A 258 -8.20 -12.90 -4.64
N LYS A 259 -8.18 -11.84 -5.43
CA LYS A 259 -8.92 -11.80 -6.68
C LYS A 259 -8.17 -12.68 -7.70
N GLU A 260 -8.83 -13.71 -8.22
CA GLU A 260 -8.24 -14.63 -9.19
C GLU A 260 -9.29 -15.13 -10.19
N GLY A 261 -8.84 -15.49 -11.42
CA GLY A 261 -9.76 -15.88 -12.48
C GLY A 261 -10.35 -14.70 -13.26
N LEU A 262 -11.14 -15.02 -14.31
CA LEU A 262 -11.55 -14.07 -15.35
C LEU A 262 -12.83 -13.31 -15.03
N ALA A 263 -13.68 -13.82 -14.15
CA ALA A 263 -14.91 -13.14 -13.81
C ALA A 263 -14.70 -12.11 -12.68
N ARG A 264 -15.50 -11.05 -12.68
CA ARG A 264 -15.43 -9.93 -11.72
C ARG A 264 -15.39 -10.38 -10.26
N TYR A 265 -16.08 -11.43 -9.91
CA TYR A 265 -16.23 -11.95 -8.54
C TYR A 265 -15.53 -13.29 -8.30
N ASP A 266 -14.55 -13.64 -9.11
CA ASP A 266 -13.73 -14.82 -8.87
C ASP A 266 -12.71 -14.53 -7.79
N TYR A 267 -12.84 -15.18 -6.63
CA TYR A 267 -11.96 -15.00 -5.48
C TYR A 267 -11.51 -16.35 -4.92
N SER A 268 -10.32 -16.37 -4.38
CA SER A 268 -9.87 -17.46 -3.52
C SER A 268 -10.69 -17.53 -2.22
N VAL A 269 -10.51 -18.58 -1.46
CA VAL A 269 -10.98 -18.63 -0.07
C VAL A 269 -10.23 -17.64 0.80
N TRP A 270 -10.85 -17.21 1.91
CA TRP A 270 -10.18 -16.43 2.92
C TRP A 270 -9.14 -17.29 3.65
N ILE A 271 -7.90 -16.81 3.76
CA ILE A 271 -6.81 -17.46 4.47
C ILE A 271 -6.33 -16.56 5.62
N PRO A 272 -5.91 -17.13 6.77
CA PRO A 272 -5.33 -16.34 7.86
C PRO A 272 -4.08 -15.57 7.40
N PHE A 273 -3.96 -14.33 7.88
CA PHE A 273 -2.75 -13.53 7.74
C PHE A 273 -2.09 -13.43 9.12
N THR A 274 -1.01 -14.16 9.31
CA THR A 274 -0.39 -14.40 10.63
C THR A 274 1.10 -14.07 10.56
N ILE A 275 1.61 -13.43 11.61
CA ILE A 275 3.04 -13.20 11.86
C ILE A 275 3.51 -14.27 12.82
N GLU A 276 4.54 -15.03 12.44
CA GLU A 276 5.19 -16.02 13.29
C GLU A 276 6.26 -15.35 14.17
N PRO A 277 6.48 -15.83 15.41
CA PRO A 277 7.57 -15.35 16.24
C PRO A 277 8.94 -15.57 15.60
N ALA A 278 9.87 -14.62 15.76
CA ALA A 278 11.25 -14.83 15.39
C ALA A 278 11.90 -15.94 16.25
N ALA A 279 12.90 -16.64 15.68
CA ALA A 279 13.63 -17.66 16.42
C ALA A 279 14.34 -17.08 17.68
N GLU A 280 14.88 -15.87 17.54
CA GLU A 280 15.35 -15.05 18.64
C GLU A 280 14.33 -13.96 18.91
N HIS A 281 13.67 -13.99 20.07
CA HIS A 281 12.64 -13.04 20.42
C HIS A 281 12.69 -12.70 21.92
N ARG A 282 12.20 -11.53 22.24
CA ARG A 282 11.96 -11.04 23.60
C ARG A 282 10.59 -10.37 23.63
N VAL A 283 9.64 -10.97 24.33
CA VAL A 283 8.37 -10.27 24.59
C VAL A 283 8.63 -9.20 25.64
N PRO A 284 8.57 -7.91 25.26
CA PRO A 284 8.88 -6.86 26.22
C PRO A 284 7.70 -6.64 27.17
N ASP A 285 8.02 -6.49 28.45
CA ASP A 285 7.05 -6.15 29.50
C ASP A 285 6.88 -4.61 29.61
N VAL A 286 7.06 -3.93 28.50
CA VAL A 286 7.02 -2.47 28.36
C VAL A 286 6.16 -2.07 27.17
N PRO A 287 5.67 -0.82 27.12
CA PRO A 287 4.84 -0.36 26.02
C PRO A 287 5.53 -0.42 24.66
N ILE A 288 4.77 -0.81 23.64
CA ILE A 288 5.14 -0.69 22.21
C ILE A 288 4.20 0.32 21.57
N VAL A 289 4.72 1.44 21.10
CA VAL A 289 3.94 2.51 20.47
C VAL A 289 4.26 2.56 18.97
N ALA A 290 3.23 2.40 18.14
CA ALA A 290 3.31 2.75 16.73
C ALA A 290 2.96 4.23 16.55
N LEU A 291 3.82 5.01 15.90
CA LEU A 291 3.50 6.32 15.36
C LEU A 291 3.12 6.19 13.90
N ALA A 292 1.97 6.70 13.49
CA ALA A 292 1.58 6.75 12.09
C ALA A 292 0.78 8.02 11.79
N ASP A 293 0.78 8.40 10.52
CA ASP A 293 0.12 9.60 10.03
C ASP A 293 -0.70 9.33 8.77
N ILE A 294 -1.30 10.38 8.23
CA ILE A 294 -2.08 10.35 7.00
C ILE A 294 -1.29 9.84 5.77
N ASN A 295 0.05 9.87 5.81
CA ASN A 295 0.95 9.41 4.77
C ASN A 295 1.49 7.99 5.00
N SER A 296 1.12 7.35 6.12
CA SER A 296 1.46 5.96 6.42
C SER A 296 0.56 5.03 5.59
N ALA A 297 1.16 4.24 4.69
CA ALA A 297 0.42 3.40 3.73
C ALA A 297 0.93 1.96 3.68
N SER A 298 0.09 1.02 3.25
CA SER A 298 0.44 -0.36 2.93
C SER A 298 1.00 -1.11 4.15
N MET A 299 2.19 -1.70 4.06
CA MET A 299 2.87 -2.43 5.15
C MET A 299 3.00 -1.57 6.43
N SER A 300 3.11 -0.25 6.29
CA SER A 300 3.12 0.69 7.41
C SER A 300 1.80 0.66 8.19
N GLU A 301 0.67 0.58 7.50
CA GLU A 301 -0.66 0.46 8.10
C GLU A 301 -0.84 -0.90 8.79
N LEU A 302 -0.40 -1.98 8.14
CA LEU A 302 -0.47 -3.33 8.69
C LEU A 302 0.40 -3.46 9.95
N THR A 303 1.61 -2.87 9.96
CA THR A 303 2.48 -2.85 11.15
C THR A 303 1.85 -2.04 12.27
N THR A 304 1.29 -0.87 11.96
CA THR A 304 0.59 -0.04 12.94
C THR A 304 -0.61 -0.78 13.55
N TYR A 305 -1.42 -1.42 12.71
CA TYR A 305 -2.55 -2.24 13.17
C TYR A 305 -2.08 -3.43 14.01
N ALA A 306 -1.04 -4.15 13.58
CA ALA A 306 -0.50 -5.29 14.31
C ALA A 306 -0.03 -4.91 15.72
N VAL A 307 0.60 -3.73 15.89
CA VAL A 307 0.94 -3.21 17.23
C VAL A 307 -0.29 -3.05 18.10
N THR A 308 -1.43 -2.60 17.57
CA THR A 308 -2.67 -2.44 18.37
C THR A 308 -3.26 -3.77 18.86
N LEU A 309 -2.86 -4.90 18.29
CA LEU A 309 -3.29 -6.23 18.70
C LEU A 309 -2.44 -6.80 19.86
N LEU A 310 -1.31 -6.15 20.17
CA LEU A 310 -0.46 -6.55 21.30
C LEU A 310 -1.08 -6.05 22.62
N PRO A 311 -0.98 -6.83 23.72
CA PRO A 311 -1.52 -6.42 25.03
C PRO A 311 -0.94 -5.09 25.55
N ASN A 312 0.32 -4.79 25.17
CA ASN A 312 1.07 -3.60 25.53
C ASN A 312 1.28 -2.66 24.32
N GLY A 313 0.49 -2.83 23.27
CA GLY A 313 0.58 -2.08 22.02
C GLY A 313 -0.37 -0.89 21.97
N CYS A 314 0.07 0.23 21.37
CA CYS A 314 -0.71 1.44 21.20
C CYS A 314 -0.37 2.14 19.88
N PHE A 315 -1.39 2.70 19.21
CA PHE A 315 -1.22 3.56 18.03
C PHE A 315 -1.48 5.01 18.38
N VAL A 316 -0.48 5.87 18.17
CA VAL A 316 -0.51 7.32 18.38
C VAL A 316 -0.32 8.04 17.05
N GLY A 317 -1.05 9.10 16.82
CA GLY A 317 -0.91 9.93 15.63
C GLY A 317 -2.21 10.22 14.90
N GLU A 318 -2.25 9.98 13.61
CA GLU A 318 -3.40 10.28 12.75
C GLU A 318 -3.94 9.01 12.08
N ARG A 319 -5.17 9.12 11.55
CA ARG A 319 -5.72 8.04 10.72
C ARG A 319 -4.84 7.82 9.49
N THR A 320 -4.46 6.58 9.23
CA THR A 320 -3.56 6.18 8.16
C THR A 320 -4.14 6.40 6.75
N TYR A 321 -3.34 6.18 5.73
CA TYR A 321 -3.67 6.47 4.32
C TYR A 321 -4.90 5.70 3.82
N GLY A 322 -4.98 4.39 4.10
CA GLY A 322 -6.08 3.53 3.67
C GLY A 322 -5.74 2.67 2.46
N ALA A 323 -4.48 2.36 2.23
CA ALA A 323 -4.00 1.48 1.18
C ALA A 323 -3.38 0.23 1.80
N HIS A 324 -4.19 -0.73 2.21
CA HIS A 324 -3.69 -1.94 2.87
C HIS A 324 -4.05 -3.25 2.15
N GLY A 325 -4.67 -3.18 0.97
CA GLY A 325 -4.82 -4.33 0.08
C GLY A 325 -3.46 -4.84 -0.40
N PRO A 326 -3.12 -6.14 -0.18
CA PRO A 326 -1.84 -6.66 -0.61
C PRO A 326 -1.63 -6.70 -2.12
N LEU A 327 -0.36 -6.70 -2.54
CA LEU A 327 0.11 -6.67 -3.92
C LEU A 327 1.03 -7.87 -4.18
N PHE A 328 0.50 -9.10 -4.06
CA PHE A 328 1.29 -10.33 -4.12
C PHE A 328 1.38 -10.97 -5.51
N SER A 329 0.65 -10.46 -6.49
CA SER A 329 0.60 -11.05 -7.82
C SER A 329 0.38 -9.99 -8.89
N ASN A 330 0.51 -10.40 -10.14
CA ASN A 330 0.20 -9.58 -11.30
C ASN A 330 -0.88 -10.26 -12.17
N PHE A 331 -1.39 -9.51 -13.13
CA PHE A 331 -2.47 -9.94 -14.02
C PHE A 331 -2.14 -11.19 -14.83
N GLU A 332 -0.89 -11.40 -15.20
CA GLU A 332 -0.46 -12.57 -16.00
C GLU A 332 -0.61 -13.88 -15.23
N ILE A 333 -0.48 -13.84 -13.90
CA ILE A 333 -0.55 -15.03 -13.04
C ILE A 333 -1.99 -15.34 -12.64
N ASN A 334 -2.73 -14.32 -12.14
CA ASN A 334 -4.03 -14.53 -11.50
C ASN A 334 -5.19 -13.80 -12.19
N TYR A 335 -4.93 -13.12 -13.29
CA TYR A 335 -5.90 -12.24 -13.96
C TYR A 335 -6.38 -11.11 -13.03
N SER A 336 -5.53 -10.64 -12.13
CA SER A 336 -5.85 -9.63 -11.14
C SER A 336 -4.63 -8.76 -10.81
N GLY A 337 -4.88 -7.60 -10.20
CA GLY A 337 -3.82 -6.68 -9.81
C GLY A 337 -3.23 -5.92 -11.00
N THR A 338 -1.95 -5.67 -10.94
CA THR A 338 -1.22 -4.80 -11.89
C THR A 338 -1.19 -5.34 -13.31
N PHE A 339 -1.51 -4.50 -14.30
CA PHE A 339 -1.45 -4.82 -15.72
C PHE A 339 -0.92 -3.66 -16.57
N GLY A 340 -0.57 -3.97 -17.83
CA GLY A 340 0.04 -3.02 -18.76
C GLY A 340 1.56 -2.90 -18.60
N ASP A 341 2.18 -1.98 -19.31
CA ASP A 341 3.64 -1.79 -19.31
C ASP A 341 4.04 -0.55 -18.52
N LYS A 342 4.74 -0.74 -17.41
CA LYS A 342 5.24 0.35 -16.55
C LYS A 342 6.07 1.38 -17.31
N ASN A 343 6.79 0.97 -18.34
CA ASN A 343 7.62 1.85 -19.15
C ASN A 343 6.88 2.44 -20.36
N LEU A 344 5.62 2.04 -20.58
CA LEU A 344 4.76 2.46 -21.69
C LEU A 344 5.40 2.24 -23.08
N GLN A 345 6.18 1.17 -23.24
CA GLN A 345 6.84 0.82 -24.51
C GLN A 345 6.03 -0.21 -25.30
N LYS A 346 5.40 -1.16 -24.61
CA LYS A 346 4.59 -2.22 -25.21
C LYS A 346 3.11 -1.82 -25.26
N THR A 347 2.63 -1.20 -24.17
CA THR A 347 1.27 -0.64 -24.08
C THR A 347 1.33 0.84 -23.72
N LEU A 348 0.30 1.62 -24.05
CA LEU A 348 0.21 3.03 -23.69
C LEU A 348 -0.54 3.24 -22.35
N HIS A 349 -0.66 2.18 -21.56
CA HIS A 349 -1.22 2.21 -20.21
C HIS A 349 -0.42 1.34 -19.26
N TYR A 350 -0.52 1.69 -18.00
CA TYR A 350 -0.09 0.87 -16.87
C TYR A 350 -1.05 1.12 -15.72
N VAL A 351 -1.68 0.06 -15.21
CA VAL A 351 -2.57 0.14 -14.05
C VAL A 351 -1.95 -0.65 -12.92
N TYR A 352 -1.62 0.04 -11.84
CA TYR A 352 -1.16 -0.52 -10.59
C TYR A 352 -2.33 -0.57 -9.63
N MET A 353 -2.69 -1.72 -9.10
CA MET A 353 -3.80 -1.90 -8.16
C MET A 353 -3.61 -3.16 -7.30
N SER A 354 -4.29 -3.19 -6.16
CA SER A 354 -4.30 -4.35 -5.26
C SER A 354 -4.88 -5.58 -5.94
N ASN A 355 -4.34 -6.75 -5.62
CA ASN A 355 -4.89 -8.03 -6.07
C ASN A 355 -5.46 -8.89 -4.95
N ASP A 356 -5.17 -8.53 -3.71
CA ASP A 356 -5.70 -9.19 -2.51
C ASP A 356 -6.50 -8.19 -1.67
N VAL A 357 -7.48 -8.70 -0.93
CA VAL A 357 -8.27 -7.95 0.06
C VAL A 357 -7.82 -8.36 1.45
N PHE A 358 -7.46 -7.42 2.29
CA PHE A 358 -7.21 -7.66 3.71
C PHE A 358 -8.46 -7.34 4.54
N LYS A 359 -8.82 -8.27 5.42
CA LYS A 359 -9.92 -8.13 6.37
C LYS A 359 -9.38 -8.31 7.79
N PRO A 360 -9.34 -7.24 8.59
CA PRO A 360 -8.94 -7.27 9.99
C PRO A 360 -9.76 -8.26 10.84
N ASN A 361 -9.27 -8.58 12.06
CA ASN A 361 -9.94 -9.51 12.97
C ASN A 361 -11.36 -9.10 13.39
N ASP A 362 -11.67 -7.80 13.38
CA ASP A 362 -13.01 -7.26 13.65
C ASP A 362 -13.99 -7.43 12.46
N GLY A 363 -13.50 -7.93 11.33
CA GLY A 363 -14.28 -8.16 10.11
C GLY A 363 -14.49 -6.91 9.24
N ASN A 364 -14.06 -5.73 9.67
CA ASN A 364 -14.25 -4.47 8.94
C ASN A 364 -13.12 -4.24 7.93
N ILE A 365 -13.42 -4.30 6.64
CA ILE A 365 -12.45 -3.93 5.60
C ILE A 365 -12.34 -2.41 5.56
N LEU A 366 -11.13 -1.92 5.77
CA LEU A 366 -10.84 -0.49 5.90
C LEU A 366 -10.09 0.10 4.69
N GLU A 367 -10.04 -0.62 3.56
CA GLU A 367 -9.52 -0.07 2.31
C GLU A 367 -10.23 1.25 1.96
N GLY A 368 -9.48 2.25 1.53
CA GLY A 368 -9.97 3.61 1.31
C GLY A 368 -10.25 4.41 2.59
N LYS A 369 -10.16 3.80 3.77
CA LYS A 369 -10.51 4.46 5.05
C LYS A 369 -9.31 4.63 5.98
N GLY A 370 -8.41 3.64 6.06
CA GLY A 370 -7.27 3.62 6.97
C GLY A 370 -7.64 3.32 8.44
N PHE A 371 -6.63 2.92 9.21
CA PHE A 371 -6.75 2.64 10.63
C PHE A 371 -6.78 3.93 11.47
N ARG A 372 -7.54 3.94 12.55
CA ARG A 372 -7.65 5.07 13.47
C ARG A 372 -6.72 4.88 14.67
N PRO A 373 -6.08 5.96 15.18
CA PRO A 373 -5.24 5.87 16.37
C PRO A 373 -6.04 5.63 17.64
N ASN A 374 -5.43 4.91 18.60
CA ASN A 374 -5.91 4.82 19.97
C ASN A 374 -5.77 6.19 20.68
N HIS A 375 -4.73 6.94 20.35
CA HIS A 375 -4.48 8.28 20.86
C HIS A 375 -4.22 9.25 19.69
N GLN A 376 -5.25 10.04 19.36
CA GLN A 376 -5.14 10.97 18.25
C GLN A 376 -4.30 12.19 18.61
N VAL A 377 -3.24 12.43 17.84
CA VAL A 377 -2.40 13.62 17.90
C VAL A 377 -2.15 14.10 16.48
N LEU A 378 -2.69 15.26 16.13
CA LEU A 378 -2.53 15.81 14.78
C LEU A 378 -1.13 16.38 14.58
N PHE A 379 -0.60 16.23 13.37
CA PHE A 379 0.64 16.85 12.95
C PHE A 379 0.57 18.38 13.10
N ASN A 380 1.66 18.97 13.57
CA ASN A 380 1.80 20.42 13.70
C ASN A 380 3.11 20.86 13.05
N SER A 381 3.02 21.44 11.86
CA SER A 381 4.16 21.84 11.06
C SER A 381 5.00 22.94 11.73
N GLU A 382 4.37 23.91 12.41
CA GLU A 382 5.08 25.02 13.08
C GLU A 382 5.93 24.50 14.23
N LYS A 383 5.35 23.63 15.07
CA LYS A 383 6.07 22.99 16.18
C LYS A 383 7.18 22.06 15.67
N MET A 384 6.89 21.24 14.67
CA MET A 384 7.88 20.34 14.07
C MET A 384 9.09 21.12 13.51
N ASN A 385 8.85 22.25 12.81
CA ASN A 385 9.90 23.14 12.32
C ASN A 385 10.72 23.79 13.47
N ALA A 386 10.11 23.97 14.64
CA ALA A 386 10.79 24.43 15.84
C ALA A 386 11.49 23.29 16.62
N GLY A 387 11.51 22.09 16.09
CA GLY A 387 12.07 20.89 16.72
C GLY A 387 11.20 20.35 17.86
N ASP A 388 9.90 20.63 17.89
CA ASP A 388 8.93 20.17 18.89
C ASP A 388 7.94 19.21 18.19
N ASP A 389 8.29 17.93 18.16
CA ASP A 389 7.46 16.87 17.57
C ASP A 389 6.37 16.44 18.56
N VAL A 390 5.17 16.98 18.39
CA VAL A 390 4.04 16.73 19.31
C VAL A 390 3.60 15.26 19.34
N GLN A 391 3.72 14.55 18.23
CA GLN A 391 3.34 13.13 18.13
C GLN A 391 4.38 12.25 18.82
N LEU A 392 5.67 12.49 18.57
CA LEU A 392 6.76 11.79 19.24
C LEU A 392 6.75 12.07 20.75
N ASN A 393 6.53 13.31 21.15
CA ASN A 393 6.43 13.68 22.57
C ASN A 393 5.27 12.96 23.26
N ALA A 394 4.12 12.81 22.59
CA ALA A 394 2.99 12.06 23.13
C ALA A 394 3.33 10.56 23.30
N ALA A 395 4.03 9.94 22.34
CA ALA A 395 4.49 8.58 22.45
C ALA A 395 5.48 8.36 23.63
N ILE A 396 6.43 9.30 23.76
CA ILE A 396 7.39 9.31 24.90
C ILE A 396 6.64 9.44 26.24
N ASP A 397 5.66 10.34 26.31
CA ASP A 397 4.88 10.58 27.54
C ASP A 397 4.05 9.35 27.94
N ILE A 398 3.42 8.65 26.97
CA ILE A 398 2.71 7.41 27.20
C ILE A 398 3.63 6.35 27.82
N ILE A 399 4.85 6.20 27.28
CA ILE A 399 5.81 5.20 27.76
C ILE A 399 6.35 5.58 29.14
N LEU A 400 6.86 6.81 29.32
CA LEU A 400 7.57 7.19 30.55
C LEU A 400 6.65 7.43 31.75
N ASN A 401 5.40 7.86 31.50
CA ASN A 401 4.42 8.20 32.53
C ASN A 401 3.29 7.16 32.67
N ASN A 402 3.41 6.03 31.99
CA ASN A 402 2.47 4.92 32.03
C ASN A 402 1.01 5.35 31.72
N LYS A 403 0.86 6.29 30.76
CA LYS A 403 -0.43 6.84 30.33
C LYS A 403 -1.05 6.02 29.21
N PHE A 404 -1.03 4.70 29.33
CA PHE A 404 -1.59 3.83 28.31
C PHE A 404 -3.08 4.16 28.12
N PRO A 405 -3.55 4.44 26.89
CA PRO A 405 -4.98 4.61 26.66
C PRO A 405 -5.69 3.31 27.04
N THR A 406 -6.66 3.40 27.93
CA THR A 406 -7.58 2.29 28.14
C THR A 406 -8.34 2.09 26.84
N ASN A 407 -8.24 0.90 26.25
CA ASN A 407 -9.04 0.54 25.07
C ASN A 407 -10.52 0.88 25.36
N PRO A 408 -11.20 1.60 24.47
CA PRO A 408 -12.60 1.93 24.62
C PRO A 408 -13.50 0.69 24.58
#